data_37fdf20d3c49c1f9364fda7394934a77
#
_entry.id   37fdf20d3c49c1f9364fda7394934a77
#
_cell.length_a   1.000
_cell.length_b   1.000
_cell.length_c   1.000
_cell.angle_alpha   90.00
_cell.angle_beta   90.00
_cell.angle_gamma   90.00
#
_symmetry.space_group_name_H-M   'P 1'
#
loop_
_entity.id
_entity.type
_entity.pdbx_description
1 polymer ?
#
loop_
_entity_poly.entity_id
_entity_poly.type
_entity_poly.pdbx_seq_one_letter_code
_entity_poly.pdbx_strand_id
1 'polypeptide(L)'
;MSSSRPVFRSRWLPYLLVAPQLVITVIFFIWPAGEALWYSVQSVDPFGLSSQFVGLDNFTALFHDSYYLDSFWTTMKFSALVTVSGLIASLFFAALVDYVVRGSRIYQTLMLLPYAVAPAVAAVLWIFLFNPGRGLITHFLAEFGYDWNHAQNSGQAMFLVVFASVWKQISYNFLFFFAALQSIPRSLVEAAAIDGAGPIRRFFRLSLPLIAPVSFFLLVVNLVYAFFDTFPVIDAATAGGPVQATTTLIYKIYREGFAGLDLSASAAQSVVLMFLVIILTVVQFRYVESKVRYQ
;
A
#
# COMPACT_ATOMS: atom_id res chain seq x y z
N MET A 1 27.87 -14.87 34.20
CA MET A 1 26.98 -13.70 34.22
C MET A 1 27.80 -12.50 33.77
N SER A 2 27.76 -12.13 32.49
CA SER A 2 28.44 -10.93 32.00
C SER A 2 27.54 -9.73 32.34
N SER A 3 28.01 -8.89 33.25
CA SER A 3 27.39 -7.61 33.56
C SER A 3 27.49 -6.74 32.31
N SER A 4 26.39 -6.57 31.58
CA SER A 4 26.27 -5.60 30.49
C SER A 4 26.53 -4.21 31.08
N ARG A 5 27.72 -3.66 30.86
CA ARG A 5 28.04 -2.27 31.22
C ARG A 5 27.05 -1.37 30.45
N PRO A 6 26.34 -0.45 31.12
CA PRO A 6 25.43 0.46 30.44
C PRO A 6 26.21 1.28 29.40
N VAL A 7 25.76 1.26 28.16
CA VAL A 7 26.39 1.95 27.03
C VAL A 7 26.45 3.47 27.27
N PHE A 8 25.51 4.01 28.05
CA PHE A 8 25.45 5.42 28.41
C PHE A 8 25.69 5.62 29.90
N ARG A 9 26.69 6.42 30.24
CA ARG A 9 26.99 6.83 31.64
C ARG A 9 25.94 7.81 32.20
N SER A 10 25.29 8.59 31.36
CA SER A 10 24.28 9.58 31.76
C SER A 10 22.87 9.03 31.55
N ARG A 11 21.99 9.18 32.56
CA ARG A 11 20.57 8.80 32.45
C ARG A 11 19.78 9.66 31.46
N TRP A 12 20.23 10.89 31.19
CA TRP A 12 19.54 11.84 30.32
C TRP A 12 19.95 11.76 28.85
N LEU A 13 21.15 11.24 28.58
CA LEU A 13 21.69 11.18 27.23
C LEU A 13 20.81 10.40 26.24
N PRO A 14 20.25 9.22 26.57
CA PRO A 14 19.34 8.51 25.68
C PRO A 14 18.08 9.33 25.34
N TYR A 15 17.49 10.01 26.31
CA TYR A 15 16.31 10.85 26.09
C TYR A 15 16.63 12.06 25.20
N LEU A 16 17.78 12.70 25.40
CA LEU A 16 18.23 13.83 24.60
C LEU A 16 18.49 13.41 23.12
N LEU A 17 19.02 12.21 22.91
CA LEU A 17 19.26 11.68 21.56
C LEU A 17 17.95 11.34 20.83
N VAL A 18 16.93 10.88 21.54
CA VAL A 18 15.61 10.54 20.96
C VAL A 18 14.68 11.76 20.90
N ALA A 19 14.92 12.81 21.71
CA ALA A 19 14.06 13.99 21.80
C ALA A 19 13.76 14.64 20.46
N PRO A 20 14.71 14.88 19.53
CA PRO A 20 14.40 15.47 18.22
C PRO A 20 13.37 14.68 17.42
N GLN A 21 13.50 13.35 17.41
CA GLN A 21 12.55 12.48 16.74
C GLN A 21 11.17 12.51 17.41
N LEU A 22 11.13 12.48 18.74
CA LEU A 22 9.86 12.57 19.47
C LEU A 22 9.15 13.90 19.24
N VAL A 23 9.88 15.02 19.25
CA VAL A 23 9.32 16.34 18.96
C VAL A 23 8.71 16.40 17.57
N ILE A 24 9.42 15.91 16.55
CA ILE A 24 8.90 15.83 15.17
C ILE A 24 7.64 14.93 15.13
N THR A 25 7.67 13.78 15.79
CA THR A 25 6.51 12.87 15.82
C THR A 25 5.31 13.53 16.50
N VAL A 26 5.50 14.22 17.62
CA VAL A 26 4.40 14.91 18.32
C VAL A 26 3.82 16.03 17.46
N ILE A 27 4.66 16.89 16.88
CA ILE A 27 4.20 18.08 16.14
C ILE A 27 3.55 17.70 14.81
N PHE A 28 4.12 16.75 14.06
CA PHE A 28 3.68 16.47 12.69
C PHE A 28 2.75 15.26 12.56
N PHE A 29 2.63 14.42 13.58
CA PHE A 29 1.77 13.23 13.53
C PHE A 29 0.72 13.23 14.63
N ILE A 30 1.11 13.37 15.91
CA ILE A 30 0.18 13.26 17.02
C ILE A 30 -0.73 14.49 17.10
N TRP A 31 -0.18 15.68 16.94
CA TRP A 31 -0.96 16.92 16.98
C TRP A 31 -2.03 16.97 15.87
N PRO A 32 -1.71 16.77 14.57
CA PRO A 32 -2.73 16.77 13.52
C PRO A 32 -3.76 15.64 13.69
N ALA A 33 -3.35 14.48 14.20
CA ALA A 33 -4.30 13.41 14.52
C ALA A 33 -5.28 13.82 15.62
N GLY A 34 -4.80 14.55 16.64
CA GLY A 34 -5.63 15.14 17.69
C GLY A 34 -6.61 16.20 17.14
N GLU A 35 -6.14 17.04 16.23
CA GLU A 35 -7.00 18.03 15.54
C GLU A 35 -8.07 17.35 14.68
N ALA A 36 -7.71 16.29 13.94
CA ALA A 36 -8.69 15.51 13.18
C ALA A 36 -9.77 14.90 14.09
N LEU A 37 -9.39 14.35 15.25
CA LEU A 37 -10.36 13.86 16.25
C LEU A 37 -11.25 14.99 16.78
N TRP A 38 -10.69 16.18 16.98
CA TRP A 38 -11.45 17.32 17.46
C TRP A 38 -12.42 17.86 16.42
N TYR A 39 -11.98 18.05 15.18
CA TYR A 39 -12.85 18.50 14.08
C TYR A 39 -13.91 17.47 13.68
N SER A 40 -13.67 16.19 13.89
CA SER A 40 -14.65 15.13 13.56
C SER A 40 -15.94 15.22 14.35
N VAL A 41 -15.92 15.86 15.53
CA VAL A 41 -17.10 16.05 16.41
C VAL A 41 -17.66 17.48 16.36
N GLN A 42 -17.16 18.29 15.44
CA GLN A 42 -17.59 19.67 15.24
C GLN A 42 -18.16 19.87 13.84
N SER A 43 -19.06 20.85 13.71
CA SER A 43 -19.42 21.46 12.43
C SER A 43 -18.61 22.76 12.30
N VAL A 44 -17.68 22.78 11.36
CA VAL A 44 -16.79 23.93 11.11
C VAL A 44 -17.26 24.62 9.84
N ASP A 45 -17.41 25.94 9.92
CA ASP A 45 -17.71 26.77 8.74
C ASP A 45 -16.59 26.61 7.70
N PRO A 46 -16.89 26.53 6.39
CA PRO A 46 -15.88 26.38 5.33
C PRO A 46 -14.78 27.43 5.33
N PHE A 47 -15.04 28.61 5.87
CA PHE A 47 -14.07 29.70 6.01
C PHE A 47 -13.41 29.73 7.41
N GLY A 48 -13.76 28.78 8.29
CA GLY A 48 -13.18 28.70 9.65
C GLY A 48 -13.64 29.81 10.60
N LEU A 49 -14.71 30.54 10.27
CA LEU A 49 -15.19 31.68 11.05
C LEU A 49 -15.99 31.25 12.28
N SER A 50 -16.56 30.05 12.27
CA SER A 50 -17.32 29.51 13.39
C SER A 50 -17.18 27.99 13.47
N SER A 51 -17.31 27.45 14.69
CA SER A 51 -17.39 26.02 14.93
C SER A 51 -18.42 25.73 16.00
N GLN A 52 -19.19 24.68 15.81
CA GLN A 52 -20.19 24.22 16.74
C GLN A 52 -19.96 22.74 17.06
N PHE A 53 -20.01 22.38 18.33
CA PHE A 53 -19.96 21.00 18.75
C PHE A 53 -21.25 20.25 18.36
N VAL A 54 -21.13 19.18 17.54
CA VAL A 54 -22.25 18.40 17.03
C VAL A 54 -22.17 16.92 17.46
N GLY A 55 -21.18 16.55 18.27
CA GLY A 55 -21.02 15.18 18.75
C GLY A 55 -20.79 14.18 17.62
N LEU A 56 -21.68 13.21 17.46
CA LEU A 56 -21.54 12.14 16.46
C LEU A 56 -22.33 12.37 15.16
N ASP A 57 -22.89 13.55 14.95
CA ASP A 57 -23.76 13.82 13.79
C ASP A 57 -22.97 13.67 12.46
N ASN A 58 -21.70 14.09 12.41
CA ASN A 58 -20.84 13.89 11.24
C ASN A 58 -20.68 12.40 10.88
N PHE A 59 -20.55 11.53 11.88
CA PHE A 59 -20.42 10.09 11.65
C PHE A 59 -21.76 9.48 11.21
N THR A 60 -22.87 9.92 11.78
CA THR A 60 -24.20 9.43 11.36
C THR A 60 -24.51 9.85 9.94
N ALA A 61 -24.21 11.09 9.55
CA ALA A 61 -24.35 11.57 8.19
C ALA A 61 -23.47 10.76 7.22
N LEU A 62 -22.20 10.49 7.61
CA LEU A 62 -21.24 9.74 6.82
C LEU A 62 -21.74 8.33 6.48
N PHE A 63 -22.29 7.61 7.46
CA PHE A 63 -22.78 6.24 7.22
C PHE A 63 -24.11 6.18 6.46
N HIS A 64 -24.81 7.31 6.27
CA HIS A 64 -25.98 7.43 5.41
C HIS A 64 -25.64 7.97 4.00
N ASP A 65 -24.39 8.40 3.79
CA ASP A 65 -23.93 8.87 2.48
C ASP A 65 -23.57 7.68 1.59
N SER A 66 -24.37 7.46 0.53
CA SER A 66 -24.11 6.40 -0.45
C SER A 66 -22.75 6.55 -1.13
N TYR A 67 -22.30 7.78 -1.37
CA TYR A 67 -21.00 8.06 -1.97
C TYR A 67 -19.82 7.62 -1.07
N TYR A 68 -19.99 7.78 0.24
CA TYR A 68 -18.98 7.27 1.20
C TYR A 68 -18.94 5.74 1.20
N LEU A 69 -20.09 5.08 1.21
CA LEU A 69 -20.18 3.62 1.19
C LEU A 69 -19.59 3.03 -0.10
N ASP A 70 -19.84 3.66 -1.25
CA ASP A 70 -19.24 3.25 -2.52
C ASP A 70 -17.73 3.43 -2.51
N SER A 71 -17.21 4.54 -1.95
CA SER A 71 -15.79 4.78 -1.78
C SER A 71 -15.14 3.78 -0.82
N PHE A 72 -15.84 3.34 0.22
CA PHE A 72 -15.39 2.29 1.12
C PHE A 72 -15.20 0.97 0.37
N TRP A 73 -16.21 0.53 -0.40
CA TRP A 73 -16.11 -0.71 -1.18
C TRP A 73 -15.06 -0.62 -2.30
N THR A 74 -14.94 0.54 -2.93
CA THR A 74 -13.88 0.82 -3.91
C THR A 74 -12.50 0.68 -3.26
N THR A 75 -12.32 1.20 -2.04
CA THR A 75 -11.05 1.07 -1.29
C THR A 75 -10.75 -0.39 -0.97
N MET A 76 -11.74 -1.15 -0.47
CA MET A 76 -11.55 -2.57 -0.17
C MET A 76 -11.15 -3.37 -1.41
N LYS A 77 -11.87 -3.18 -2.51
CA LYS A 77 -11.59 -3.84 -3.79
C LYS A 77 -10.20 -3.46 -4.33
N PHE A 78 -9.90 -2.17 -4.37
CA PHE A 78 -8.62 -1.64 -4.85
C PHE A 78 -7.45 -2.18 -4.01
N SER A 79 -7.54 -2.08 -2.68
CA SER A 79 -6.48 -2.52 -1.77
C SER A 79 -6.25 -4.03 -1.85
N ALA A 80 -7.30 -4.82 -1.97
CA ALA A 80 -7.17 -6.27 -2.18
C ALA A 80 -6.49 -6.59 -3.51
N LEU A 81 -6.89 -5.92 -4.61
CA LEU A 81 -6.29 -6.12 -5.93
C LEU A 81 -4.80 -5.72 -5.93
N VAL A 82 -4.45 -4.55 -5.40
CA VAL A 82 -3.06 -4.07 -5.36
C VAL A 82 -2.20 -5.00 -4.50
N THR A 83 -2.66 -5.32 -3.30
CA THR A 83 -1.89 -6.15 -2.35
C THR A 83 -1.69 -7.57 -2.91
N VAL A 84 -2.76 -8.24 -3.32
CA VAL A 84 -2.68 -9.63 -3.77
C VAL A 84 -1.88 -9.75 -5.07
N SER A 85 -2.20 -8.93 -6.08
CA SER A 85 -1.48 -8.99 -7.35
C SER A 85 -0.02 -8.53 -7.22
N GLY A 86 0.25 -7.52 -6.39
CA GLY A 86 1.60 -7.04 -6.11
C GLY A 86 2.46 -8.11 -5.43
N LEU A 87 1.95 -8.77 -4.40
CA LEU A 87 2.67 -9.84 -3.70
C LEU A 87 2.91 -11.05 -4.61
N ILE A 88 1.89 -11.50 -5.35
CA ILE A 88 2.01 -12.64 -6.26
C ILE A 88 3.03 -12.34 -7.36
N ALA A 89 2.93 -11.19 -8.03
CA ALA A 89 3.84 -10.82 -9.10
C ALA A 89 5.28 -10.69 -8.59
N SER A 90 5.48 -10.03 -7.45
CA SER A 90 6.82 -9.82 -6.88
C SER A 90 7.46 -11.14 -6.44
N LEU A 91 6.69 -12.03 -5.79
CA LEU A 91 7.17 -13.34 -5.39
C LEU A 91 7.53 -14.21 -6.62
N PHE A 92 6.70 -14.15 -7.66
CA PHE A 92 6.96 -14.85 -8.91
C PHE A 92 8.28 -14.38 -9.56
N PHE A 93 8.49 -13.06 -9.69
CA PHE A 93 9.74 -12.54 -10.24
C PHE A 93 10.95 -12.81 -9.34
N ALA A 94 10.79 -12.73 -8.02
CA ALA A 94 11.86 -13.07 -7.08
C ALA A 94 12.28 -14.53 -7.21
N ALA A 95 11.32 -15.46 -7.31
CA ALA A 95 11.59 -16.88 -7.50
C ALA A 95 12.25 -17.17 -8.86
N LEU A 96 11.82 -16.49 -9.95
CA LEU A 96 12.46 -16.63 -11.26
C LEU A 96 13.91 -16.17 -11.23
N VAL A 97 14.18 -15.00 -10.64
CA VAL A 97 15.54 -14.43 -10.58
C VAL A 97 16.44 -15.25 -9.64
N ASP A 98 15.90 -15.82 -8.56
CA ASP A 98 16.62 -16.75 -7.68
C ASP A 98 17.03 -18.03 -8.40
N TYR A 99 16.17 -18.54 -9.30
CA TYR A 99 16.45 -19.74 -10.09
C TYR A 99 17.48 -19.51 -11.22
N VAL A 100 17.61 -18.27 -11.71
CA VAL A 100 18.53 -17.92 -12.82
C VAL A 100 19.96 -17.83 -12.33
N VAL A 101 20.84 -18.71 -12.84
CA VAL A 101 22.27 -18.74 -12.45
C VAL A 101 23.10 -17.66 -13.13
N ARG A 102 22.76 -17.29 -14.39
CA ARG A 102 23.51 -16.31 -15.19
C ARG A 102 22.70 -15.04 -15.41
N GLY A 103 23.33 -13.86 -15.21
CA GLY A 103 22.68 -12.58 -15.49
C GLY A 103 21.70 -12.10 -14.40
N SER A 104 21.61 -12.76 -13.25
CA SER A 104 20.67 -12.40 -12.18
C SER A 104 20.79 -10.94 -11.73
N ARG A 105 21.98 -10.34 -11.76
CA ARG A 105 22.20 -8.92 -11.43
C ARG A 105 21.48 -7.96 -12.37
N ILE A 106 21.41 -8.28 -13.67
CA ILE A 106 20.70 -7.46 -14.65
C ILE A 106 19.20 -7.48 -14.34
N TYR A 107 18.63 -8.66 -14.09
CA TYR A 107 17.21 -8.80 -13.74
C TYR A 107 16.89 -8.10 -12.41
N GLN A 108 17.75 -8.23 -11.40
CA GLN A 108 17.61 -7.50 -10.13
C GLN A 108 17.57 -5.98 -10.35
N THR A 109 18.52 -5.45 -11.14
CA THR A 109 18.55 -4.01 -11.45
C THR A 109 17.29 -3.56 -12.17
N LEU A 110 16.82 -4.32 -13.17
CA LEU A 110 15.60 -4.00 -13.90
C LEU A 110 14.36 -4.03 -13.00
N MET A 111 14.28 -5.00 -12.08
CA MET A 111 13.17 -5.09 -11.12
C MET A 111 13.17 -3.95 -10.09
N LEU A 112 14.32 -3.34 -9.82
CA LEU A 112 14.42 -2.22 -8.89
C LEU A 112 14.16 -0.84 -9.54
N LEU A 113 14.20 -0.72 -10.86
CA LEU A 113 13.98 0.56 -11.56
C LEU A 113 12.66 1.26 -11.20
N PRO A 114 11.49 0.56 -11.10
CA PRO A 114 10.24 1.22 -10.76
C PRO A 114 10.27 1.94 -9.40
N TYR A 115 11.11 1.50 -8.47
CA TYR A 115 11.25 2.14 -7.16
C TYR A 115 11.74 3.58 -7.24
N ALA A 116 12.61 3.88 -8.18
CA ALA A 116 13.18 5.22 -8.38
C ALA A 116 12.17 6.23 -8.94
N VAL A 117 11.03 5.78 -9.48
CA VAL A 117 10.02 6.63 -10.10
C VAL A 117 9.04 7.14 -9.03
N ALA A 118 8.77 8.44 -8.98
CA ALA A 118 7.75 9.00 -8.08
C ALA A 118 6.35 8.46 -8.45
N PRO A 119 5.44 8.22 -7.48
CA PRO A 119 4.13 7.62 -7.75
C PRO A 119 3.29 8.36 -8.79
N ALA A 120 3.22 9.69 -8.72
CA ALA A 120 2.51 10.50 -9.70
C ALA A 120 3.12 10.42 -11.11
N VAL A 121 4.45 10.36 -11.21
CA VAL A 121 5.16 10.18 -12.49
C VAL A 121 4.87 8.81 -13.09
N ALA A 122 4.85 7.76 -12.25
CA ALA A 122 4.45 6.42 -12.69
C ALA A 122 3.03 6.42 -13.27
N ALA A 123 2.09 7.11 -12.61
CA ALA A 123 0.72 7.27 -13.12
C ALA A 123 0.70 7.93 -14.50
N VAL A 124 1.40 9.06 -14.65
CA VAL A 124 1.47 9.81 -15.93
C VAL A 124 2.08 8.95 -17.04
N LEU A 125 3.15 8.18 -16.76
CA LEU A 125 3.74 7.26 -17.73
C LEU A 125 2.72 6.22 -18.21
N TRP A 126 1.99 5.61 -17.27
CA TRP A 126 1.00 4.59 -17.63
C TRP A 126 -0.21 5.17 -18.35
N ILE A 127 -0.70 6.37 -17.96
CA ILE A 127 -1.74 7.07 -18.72
C ILE A 127 -1.29 7.33 -20.16
N PHE A 128 -0.07 7.77 -20.36
CA PHE A 128 0.46 8.04 -21.69
C PHE A 128 0.50 6.76 -22.53
N LEU A 129 0.96 5.65 -21.98
CA LEU A 129 1.01 4.35 -22.67
C LEU A 129 -0.37 3.77 -22.97
N PHE A 130 -1.34 3.98 -22.07
CA PHE A 130 -2.73 3.54 -22.19
C PHE A 130 -3.67 4.64 -22.74
N ASN A 131 -3.14 5.73 -23.31
CA ASN A 131 -3.97 6.83 -23.82
C ASN A 131 -4.89 6.34 -24.95
N PRO A 132 -6.21 6.56 -24.89
CA PRO A 132 -7.12 6.18 -25.95
C PRO A 132 -6.73 6.82 -27.30
N GLY A 133 -6.53 6.03 -28.32
CA GLY A 133 -6.21 6.46 -29.68
C GLY A 133 -4.75 6.89 -29.94
N ARG A 134 -3.91 7.09 -28.93
CA ARG A 134 -2.51 7.52 -29.11
C ARG A 134 -1.48 6.67 -28.35
N GLY A 135 -1.91 5.92 -27.35
CA GLY A 135 -1.03 5.12 -26.50
C GLY A 135 -0.50 3.89 -27.23
N LEU A 136 0.77 3.54 -26.99
CA LEU A 136 1.40 2.38 -27.59
C LEU A 136 0.66 1.07 -27.24
N ILE A 137 0.28 0.92 -25.96
CA ILE A 137 -0.43 -0.26 -25.49
C ILE A 137 -1.86 -0.29 -26.06
N THR A 138 -2.52 0.86 -26.14
CA THR A 138 -3.87 0.96 -26.71
C THR A 138 -3.89 0.59 -28.18
N HIS A 139 -2.87 1.03 -28.93
CA HIS A 139 -2.73 0.66 -30.34
C HIS A 139 -2.53 -0.85 -30.51
N PHE A 140 -1.66 -1.44 -29.70
CA PHE A 140 -1.44 -2.89 -29.70
C PHE A 140 -2.71 -3.65 -29.34
N LEU A 141 -3.49 -3.22 -28.32
CA LEU A 141 -4.75 -3.84 -27.95
C LEU A 141 -5.81 -3.75 -29.07
N ALA A 142 -5.83 -2.65 -29.81
CA ALA A 142 -6.75 -2.45 -30.92
C ALA A 142 -6.51 -3.43 -32.07
N GLU A 143 -5.26 -3.87 -32.30
CA GLU A 143 -4.93 -4.93 -33.29
C GLU A 143 -5.60 -6.27 -32.97
N PHE A 144 -5.86 -6.54 -31.67
CA PHE A 144 -6.61 -7.71 -31.21
C PHE A 144 -8.12 -7.46 -31.08
N GLY A 145 -8.62 -6.32 -31.56
CA GLY A 145 -10.04 -5.94 -31.49
C GLY A 145 -10.51 -5.49 -30.10
N TYR A 146 -9.57 -5.17 -29.18
CA TYR A 146 -9.92 -4.69 -27.84
C TYR A 146 -9.90 -3.15 -27.80
N ASP A 147 -11.07 -2.55 -27.57
CA ASP A 147 -11.22 -1.10 -27.44
C ASP A 147 -10.92 -0.68 -25.99
N TRP A 148 -9.84 0.09 -25.83
CA TRP A 148 -9.41 0.60 -24.54
C TRP A 148 -9.78 2.08 -24.40
N ASN A 149 -10.61 2.37 -23.39
CA ASN A 149 -10.93 3.74 -23.00
C ASN A 149 -11.17 3.84 -21.48
N HIS A 150 -10.10 3.99 -20.70
CA HIS A 150 -10.18 4.12 -19.25
C HIS A 150 -10.92 5.39 -18.78
N ALA A 151 -11.06 6.42 -19.64
CA ALA A 151 -11.83 7.61 -19.27
C ALA A 151 -13.35 7.39 -19.30
N GLN A 152 -13.83 6.35 -19.99
CA GLN A 152 -15.25 6.02 -20.10
C GLN A 152 -15.61 4.67 -19.46
N ASN A 153 -14.64 3.80 -19.21
CA ASN A 153 -14.86 2.46 -18.67
C ASN A 153 -14.28 2.34 -17.26
N SER A 154 -15.16 2.19 -16.28
CA SER A 154 -14.80 2.05 -14.85
C SER A 154 -13.86 0.88 -14.56
N GLY A 155 -14.04 -0.26 -15.24
CA GLY A 155 -13.19 -1.45 -15.06
C GLY A 155 -11.77 -1.23 -15.59
N GLN A 156 -11.64 -0.55 -16.74
CA GLN A 156 -10.35 -0.20 -17.33
C GLN A 156 -9.63 0.88 -16.50
N ALA A 157 -10.36 1.86 -15.95
CA ALA A 157 -9.80 2.85 -15.05
C ALA A 157 -9.28 2.20 -13.76
N MET A 158 -10.05 1.28 -13.15
CA MET A 158 -9.61 0.52 -11.99
C MET A 158 -8.37 -0.33 -12.31
N PHE A 159 -8.35 -1.01 -13.46
CA PHE A 159 -7.18 -1.76 -13.90
C PHE A 159 -5.95 -0.87 -14.02
N LEU A 160 -6.07 0.31 -14.64
CA LEU A 160 -4.95 1.24 -14.83
C LEU A 160 -4.32 1.68 -13.51
N VAL A 161 -5.14 2.11 -12.54
CA VAL A 161 -4.63 2.56 -11.23
C VAL A 161 -4.06 1.41 -10.42
N VAL A 162 -4.66 0.22 -10.47
CA VAL A 162 -4.12 -1.00 -9.83
C VAL A 162 -2.78 -1.38 -10.46
N PHE A 163 -2.72 -1.42 -11.79
CA PHE A 163 -1.50 -1.79 -12.51
C PHE A 163 -0.34 -0.82 -12.25
N ALA A 164 -0.59 0.50 -12.30
CA ALA A 164 0.40 1.51 -11.98
C ALA A 164 0.91 1.40 -10.53
N SER A 165 0.00 1.16 -9.59
CA SER A 165 0.32 0.98 -8.16
C SER A 165 1.15 -0.29 -7.94
N VAL A 166 0.75 -1.41 -8.55
CA VAL A 166 1.48 -2.68 -8.47
C VAL A 166 2.86 -2.57 -9.09
N TRP A 167 2.96 -1.98 -10.30
CA TRP A 167 4.24 -1.76 -10.97
C TRP A 167 5.21 -0.96 -10.10
N LYS A 168 4.72 0.05 -9.43
CA LYS A 168 5.51 0.87 -8.49
C LYS A 168 5.99 0.06 -7.28
N GLN A 169 5.10 -0.74 -6.69
CA GLN A 169 5.36 -1.47 -5.45
C GLN A 169 6.12 -2.79 -5.67
N ILE A 170 6.13 -3.31 -6.90
CA ILE A 170 6.76 -4.59 -7.24
C ILE A 170 8.24 -4.63 -6.84
N SER A 171 8.96 -3.53 -7.01
CA SER A 171 10.38 -3.41 -6.70
C SER A 171 10.67 -3.62 -5.22
N TYR A 172 9.87 -2.98 -4.36
CA TYR A 172 9.97 -3.11 -2.91
C TYR A 172 9.74 -4.56 -2.48
N ASN A 173 8.63 -5.13 -2.90
CA ASN A 173 8.28 -6.50 -2.57
C ASN A 173 9.30 -7.51 -3.11
N PHE A 174 9.75 -7.31 -4.36
CA PHE A 174 10.77 -8.14 -4.99
C PHE A 174 12.06 -8.18 -4.18
N LEU A 175 12.54 -7.02 -3.69
CA LEU A 175 13.77 -6.94 -2.91
C LEU A 175 13.70 -7.81 -1.66
N PHE A 176 12.59 -7.70 -0.90
CA PHE A 176 12.41 -8.47 0.33
C PHE A 176 12.22 -9.96 0.06
N PHE A 177 11.41 -10.33 -0.92
CA PHE A 177 11.24 -11.74 -1.29
C PHE A 177 12.53 -12.36 -1.80
N PHE A 178 13.27 -11.63 -2.64
CA PHE A 178 14.54 -12.12 -3.16
C PHE A 178 15.57 -12.31 -2.04
N ALA A 179 15.70 -11.35 -1.13
CA ALA A 179 16.59 -11.48 0.03
C ALA A 179 16.18 -12.65 0.93
N ALA A 180 14.88 -12.86 1.15
CA ALA A 180 14.38 -13.96 1.95
C ALA A 180 14.67 -15.32 1.28
N LEU A 181 14.48 -15.45 -0.03
CA LEU A 181 14.81 -16.68 -0.77
C LEU A 181 16.32 -16.98 -0.71
N GLN A 182 17.16 -15.97 -0.84
CA GLN A 182 18.61 -16.10 -0.73
C GLN A 182 19.10 -16.47 0.68
N SER A 183 18.31 -16.21 1.71
CA SER A 183 18.64 -16.58 3.09
C SER A 183 18.42 -18.07 3.41
N ILE A 184 17.70 -18.80 2.55
CA ILE A 184 17.44 -20.24 2.72
C ILE A 184 18.76 -21.02 2.55
N PRO A 185 19.17 -21.85 3.53
CA PRO A 185 20.37 -22.68 3.41
C PRO A 185 20.28 -23.61 2.19
N ARG A 186 21.30 -23.56 1.34
CA ARG A 186 21.37 -24.38 0.11
C ARG A 186 21.28 -25.89 0.42
N SER A 187 21.83 -26.32 1.55
CA SER A 187 21.76 -27.72 2.01
C SER A 187 20.34 -28.24 2.13
N LEU A 188 19.37 -27.40 2.54
CA LEU A 188 17.96 -27.79 2.60
C LEU A 188 17.37 -28.01 1.21
N VAL A 189 17.72 -27.11 0.27
CA VAL A 189 17.24 -27.17 -1.11
C VAL A 189 17.84 -28.40 -1.84
N GLU A 190 19.11 -28.70 -1.58
CA GLU A 190 19.82 -29.85 -2.13
C GLU A 190 19.32 -31.17 -1.55
N ALA A 191 19.09 -31.26 -0.24
CA ALA A 191 18.50 -32.44 0.41
C ALA A 191 17.11 -32.75 -0.18
N ALA A 192 16.25 -31.75 -0.31
CA ALA A 192 14.95 -31.92 -0.94
C ALA A 192 15.03 -32.34 -2.42
N ALA A 193 16.12 -31.97 -3.13
CA ALA A 193 16.35 -32.43 -4.48
C ALA A 193 16.76 -33.90 -4.53
N ILE A 194 17.59 -34.35 -3.59
CA ILE A 194 18.00 -35.77 -3.44
C ILE A 194 16.78 -36.64 -3.11
N ASP A 195 15.84 -36.12 -2.29
CA ASP A 195 14.57 -36.77 -1.98
C ASP A 195 13.57 -36.82 -3.16
N GLY A 196 13.99 -36.36 -4.38
CA GLY A 196 13.18 -36.40 -5.59
C GLY A 196 12.13 -35.30 -5.69
N ALA A 197 12.21 -34.26 -4.87
CA ALA A 197 11.30 -33.12 -4.98
C ALA A 197 11.67 -32.25 -6.19
N GLY A 198 10.79 -32.14 -7.18
CA GLY A 198 10.95 -31.21 -8.31
C GLY A 198 10.89 -29.74 -7.89
N PRO A 199 11.33 -28.79 -8.77
CA PRO A 199 11.48 -27.36 -8.43
C PRO A 199 10.21 -26.73 -7.87
N ILE A 200 9.06 -26.95 -8.50
CA ILE A 200 7.77 -26.42 -8.07
C ILE A 200 7.37 -26.97 -6.68
N ARG A 201 7.57 -28.27 -6.44
CA ARG A 201 7.28 -28.90 -5.15
C ARG A 201 8.18 -28.35 -4.04
N ARG A 202 9.47 -28.13 -4.33
CA ARG A 202 10.42 -27.49 -3.39
C ARG A 202 10.00 -26.06 -3.07
N PHE A 203 9.60 -25.29 -4.09
CA PHE A 203 9.14 -23.93 -3.86
C PHE A 203 7.94 -23.89 -2.90
N PHE A 204 6.86 -24.59 -3.19
CA PHE A 204 5.64 -24.52 -2.38
C PHE A 204 5.73 -25.22 -1.02
N ARG A 205 6.53 -26.30 -0.90
CA ARG A 205 6.61 -27.08 0.34
C ARG A 205 7.79 -26.74 1.23
N LEU A 206 8.83 -26.11 0.69
CA LEU A 206 10.03 -25.74 1.46
C LEU A 206 10.22 -24.23 1.47
N SER A 207 10.44 -23.60 0.30
CA SER A 207 10.83 -22.18 0.24
C SER A 207 9.72 -21.27 0.74
N LEU A 208 8.49 -21.40 0.25
CA LEU A 208 7.37 -20.54 0.61
C LEU A 208 7.03 -20.57 2.11
N PRO A 209 6.97 -21.74 2.80
CA PRO A 209 6.80 -21.76 4.26
C PRO A 209 7.96 -21.13 5.03
N LEU A 210 9.21 -21.27 4.57
CA LEU A 210 10.37 -20.66 5.24
C LEU A 210 10.39 -19.14 5.14
N ILE A 211 9.88 -18.56 4.04
CA ILE A 211 9.78 -17.11 3.89
C ILE A 211 8.44 -16.54 4.37
N ALA A 212 7.59 -17.34 5.01
CA ALA A 212 6.29 -16.89 5.52
C ALA A 212 6.35 -15.66 6.43
N PRO A 213 7.35 -15.48 7.32
CA PRO A 213 7.49 -14.26 8.10
C PRO A 213 7.64 -13.00 7.23
N VAL A 214 8.45 -13.07 6.17
CA VAL A 214 8.65 -11.96 5.24
C VAL A 214 7.39 -11.72 4.42
N SER A 215 6.70 -12.79 3.99
CA SER A 215 5.41 -12.68 3.29
C SER A 215 4.35 -11.98 4.15
N PHE A 216 4.30 -12.27 5.46
CA PHE A 216 3.42 -11.60 6.39
C PHE A 216 3.79 -10.12 6.56
N PHE A 217 5.06 -9.81 6.77
CA PHE A 217 5.54 -8.43 6.83
C PHE A 217 5.14 -7.63 5.58
N LEU A 218 5.38 -8.20 4.40
CA LEU A 218 5.00 -7.57 3.14
C LEU A 218 3.49 -7.41 2.98
N LEU A 219 2.68 -8.36 3.47
CA LEU A 219 1.23 -8.22 3.48
C LEU A 219 0.78 -6.98 4.25
N VAL A 220 1.34 -6.77 5.46
CA VAL A 220 1.04 -5.60 6.29
C VAL A 220 1.44 -4.31 5.57
N VAL A 221 2.69 -4.24 5.08
CA VAL A 221 3.21 -3.05 4.39
C VAL A 221 2.40 -2.73 3.12
N ASN A 222 2.03 -3.75 2.33
CA ASN A 222 1.26 -3.53 1.10
C ASN A 222 -0.17 -3.09 1.37
N LEU A 223 -0.80 -3.53 2.47
CA LEU A 223 -2.11 -3.00 2.86
C LEU A 223 -2.01 -1.52 3.23
N VAL A 224 -1.03 -1.13 4.06
CA VAL A 224 -0.80 0.28 4.40
C VAL A 224 -0.53 1.10 3.14
N TYR A 225 0.35 0.62 2.25
CA TYR A 225 0.62 1.25 0.97
C TYR A 225 -0.65 1.45 0.13
N ALA A 226 -1.49 0.42 -0.01
CA ALA A 226 -2.70 0.48 -0.80
C ALA A 226 -3.76 1.44 -0.23
N PHE A 227 -3.80 1.62 1.09
CA PHE A 227 -4.74 2.56 1.74
C PHE A 227 -4.29 4.01 1.66
N PHE A 228 -2.97 4.30 1.74
CA PHE A 228 -2.48 5.66 1.93
C PHE A 228 -1.58 6.16 0.78
N ASP A 229 -0.61 5.36 0.35
CA ASP A 229 0.46 5.82 -0.54
C ASP A 229 0.08 5.81 -2.03
N THR A 230 -1.11 5.28 -2.36
CA THR A 230 -1.62 5.22 -3.74
C THR A 230 -2.39 6.48 -4.14
N PHE A 231 -2.64 7.40 -3.22
CA PHE A 231 -3.31 8.68 -3.51
C PHE A 231 -2.72 9.40 -4.73
N PRO A 232 -1.39 9.62 -4.85
CA PRO A 232 -0.83 10.35 -5.99
C PRO A 232 -1.03 9.62 -7.33
N VAL A 233 -1.16 8.28 -7.31
CA VAL A 233 -1.45 7.49 -8.51
C VAL A 233 -2.88 7.71 -8.95
N ILE A 234 -3.84 7.65 -8.03
CA ILE A 234 -5.27 7.84 -8.31
C ILE A 234 -5.54 9.26 -8.77
N ASP A 235 -4.99 10.25 -8.08
CA ASP A 235 -5.15 11.67 -8.40
C ASP A 235 -4.63 11.97 -9.80
N ALA A 236 -3.39 11.59 -10.11
CA ALA A 236 -2.77 11.84 -11.40
C ALA A 236 -3.39 11.01 -12.55
N ALA A 237 -3.83 9.76 -12.29
CA ALA A 237 -4.30 8.87 -13.33
C ALA A 237 -5.75 9.12 -13.73
N THR A 238 -6.64 9.25 -12.77
CA THR A 238 -8.09 9.21 -13.02
C THR A 238 -8.85 10.32 -12.33
N ALA A 239 -8.22 11.02 -11.38
CA ALA A 239 -8.89 11.96 -10.48
C ALA A 239 -10.19 11.36 -9.87
N GLY A 240 -10.15 10.06 -9.50
CA GLY A 240 -11.28 9.31 -8.94
C GLY A 240 -12.29 8.80 -9.97
N GLY A 241 -12.19 9.18 -11.26
CA GLY A 241 -13.13 8.83 -12.33
C GLY A 241 -12.91 7.44 -12.98
N PRO A 242 -13.70 7.13 -14.03
CA PRO A 242 -14.99 7.75 -14.36
C PRO A 242 -16.09 7.40 -13.34
N VAL A 243 -17.07 8.27 -13.19
CA VAL A 243 -18.25 8.06 -12.29
C VAL A 243 -17.83 7.53 -10.91
N GLN A 244 -16.77 8.11 -10.33
CA GLN A 244 -16.22 7.75 -9.00
C GLN A 244 -15.64 6.31 -8.88
N ALA A 245 -15.44 5.62 -10.00
CA ALA A 245 -15.03 4.21 -10.01
C ALA A 245 -13.68 3.92 -9.35
N THR A 246 -12.81 4.93 -9.23
CA THR A 246 -11.49 4.85 -8.59
C THR A 246 -11.38 5.77 -7.36
N THR A 247 -12.51 6.30 -6.88
CA THR A 247 -12.53 7.13 -5.68
C THR A 247 -12.36 6.26 -4.43
N THR A 248 -11.14 6.19 -3.94
CA THR A 248 -10.83 5.56 -2.65
C THR A 248 -11.13 6.50 -1.50
N LEU A 249 -11.21 5.97 -0.25
CA LEU A 249 -11.45 6.78 0.94
C LEU A 249 -10.43 7.90 1.10
N ILE A 250 -9.14 7.62 0.91
CA ILE A 250 -8.09 8.65 1.01
C ILE A 250 -8.28 9.76 -0.03
N TYR A 251 -8.70 9.40 -1.24
CA TYR A 251 -8.96 10.37 -2.30
C TYR A 251 -10.23 11.20 -2.01
N LYS A 252 -11.29 10.58 -1.48
CA LYS A 252 -12.52 11.26 -1.05
C LYS A 252 -12.25 12.25 0.10
N ILE A 253 -11.50 11.83 1.12
CA ILE A 253 -11.07 12.68 2.24
C ILE A 253 -10.36 13.95 1.73
N TYR A 254 -9.42 13.77 0.82
CA TYR A 254 -8.70 14.90 0.21
C TYR A 254 -9.65 15.83 -0.55
N ARG A 255 -10.52 15.29 -1.39
CA ARG A 255 -11.46 16.10 -2.17
C ARG A 255 -12.42 16.90 -1.29
N GLU A 256 -12.96 16.32 -0.25
CA GLU A 256 -13.89 17.01 0.64
C GLU A 256 -13.15 18.05 1.49
N GLY A 257 -12.00 17.70 2.06
CA GLY A 257 -11.25 18.63 2.91
C GLY A 257 -10.63 19.80 2.16
N PHE A 258 -10.05 19.55 0.96
CA PHE A 258 -9.32 20.59 0.23
C PHE A 258 -10.14 21.26 -0.88
N ALA A 259 -10.90 20.48 -1.66
CA ALA A 259 -11.69 21.06 -2.75
C ALA A 259 -13.09 21.46 -2.30
N GLY A 260 -13.70 20.68 -1.41
CA GLY A 260 -15.00 20.96 -0.82
C GLY A 260 -14.98 21.93 0.38
N LEU A 261 -13.80 22.15 0.96
CA LEU A 261 -13.61 22.96 2.18
C LEU A 261 -14.43 22.47 3.38
N ASP A 262 -14.86 21.21 3.37
CA ASP A 262 -15.58 20.57 4.46
C ASP A 262 -14.59 19.84 5.38
N LEU A 263 -14.03 20.58 6.32
CA LEU A 263 -13.07 20.05 7.29
C LEU A 263 -13.71 19.03 8.23
N SER A 264 -14.98 19.21 8.57
CA SER A 264 -15.70 18.36 9.50
C SER A 264 -15.96 16.96 8.92
N ALA A 265 -16.50 16.89 7.70
CA ALA A 265 -16.70 15.62 7.00
C ALA A 265 -15.38 14.92 6.70
N SER A 266 -14.38 15.66 6.22
CA SER A 266 -13.04 15.13 5.96
C SER A 266 -12.38 14.57 7.23
N ALA A 267 -12.50 15.28 8.37
CA ALA A 267 -11.98 14.83 9.65
C ALA A 267 -12.69 13.56 10.15
N ALA A 268 -14.02 13.50 10.06
CA ALA A 268 -14.80 12.31 10.45
C ALA A 268 -14.39 11.09 9.61
N GLN A 269 -14.24 11.25 8.28
CA GLN A 269 -13.76 10.18 7.38
C GLN A 269 -12.32 9.74 7.72
N SER A 270 -11.44 10.69 8.03
CA SER A 270 -10.05 10.39 8.43
C SER A 270 -10.01 9.56 9.70
N VAL A 271 -10.84 9.86 10.68
CA VAL A 271 -10.98 9.10 11.92
C VAL A 271 -11.48 7.69 11.65
N VAL A 272 -12.52 7.52 10.82
CA VAL A 272 -13.01 6.18 10.45
C VAL A 272 -11.95 5.40 9.69
N LEU A 273 -11.24 6.02 8.75
CA LEU A 273 -10.15 5.36 8.01
C LEU A 273 -9.02 4.93 8.95
N MET A 274 -8.64 5.77 9.91
CA MET A 274 -7.64 5.43 10.93
C MET A 274 -8.06 4.19 11.74
N PHE A 275 -9.29 4.15 12.24
CA PHE A 275 -9.80 3.00 12.99
C PHE A 275 -9.88 1.75 12.12
N LEU A 276 -10.28 1.86 10.87
CA LEU A 276 -10.34 0.74 9.93
C LEU A 276 -8.95 0.12 9.75
N VAL A 277 -7.91 0.93 9.54
CA VAL A 277 -6.54 0.43 9.36
C VAL A 277 -5.99 -0.16 10.65
N ILE A 278 -6.29 0.45 11.82
CA ILE A 278 -5.91 -0.12 13.11
C ILE A 278 -6.55 -1.51 13.27
N ILE A 279 -7.85 -1.65 13.01
CA ILE A 279 -8.57 -2.93 13.12
C ILE A 279 -7.96 -3.97 12.17
N LEU A 280 -7.73 -3.61 10.90
CA LEU A 280 -7.08 -4.50 9.93
C LEU A 280 -5.70 -4.94 10.40
N THR A 281 -4.90 -4.01 10.91
CA THR A 281 -3.55 -4.31 11.44
C THR A 281 -3.64 -5.24 12.65
N VAL A 282 -4.52 -4.98 13.60
CA VAL A 282 -4.72 -5.84 14.79
C VAL A 282 -5.18 -7.24 14.36
N VAL A 283 -6.11 -7.33 13.41
CA VAL A 283 -6.58 -8.63 12.86
C VAL A 283 -5.41 -9.38 12.20
N GLN A 284 -4.59 -8.71 11.41
CA GLN A 284 -3.42 -9.30 10.77
C GLN A 284 -2.45 -9.86 11.80
N PHE A 285 -2.06 -9.07 12.80
CA PHE A 285 -1.13 -9.52 13.84
C PHE A 285 -1.72 -10.66 14.68
N ARG A 286 -2.99 -10.58 15.04
CA ARG A 286 -3.60 -11.60 15.92
C ARG A 286 -3.86 -12.94 15.23
N TYR A 287 -4.28 -12.93 13.95
CA TYR A 287 -4.73 -14.14 13.26
C TYR A 287 -3.75 -14.67 12.22
N VAL A 288 -3.00 -13.82 11.55
CA VAL A 288 -2.07 -14.24 10.50
C VAL A 288 -0.71 -14.56 11.10
N GLU A 289 -0.18 -13.69 11.97
CA GLU A 289 1.10 -13.89 12.64
C GLU A 289 1.12 -15.17 13.49
N SER A 290 0.01 -15.49 14.18
CA SER A 290 -0.10 -16.72 14.99
C SER A 290 0.10 -18.02 14.18
N LYS A 291 -0.08 -17.98 12.84
CA LYS A 291 0.15 -19.09 11.93
C LYS A 291 1.56 -19.09 11.31
N VAL A 292 2.30 -18.01 11.46
CA VAL A 292 3.67 -17.87 10.97
C VAL A 292 4.63 -18.44 12.00
N ARG A 293 5.43 -19.42 11.61
CA ARG A 293 6.47 -19.99 12.49
C ARG A 293 7.76 -19.21 12.28
N TYR A 294 8.19 -18.51 13.30
CA TYR A 294 9.52 -17.89 13.36
C TYR A 294 10.51 -18.99 13.79
N GLN A 295 11.44 -19.35 12.91
CA GLN A 295 12.53 -20.28 13.22
C GLN A 295 13.79 -19.52 13.61
#